data_6e2fee5792eb4b4b05c1e00bd6dde2dd
#
_entry.id   6e2fee5792eb4b4b05c1e00bd6dde2dd
#
_cell.length_a   1.000
_cell.length_b   1.000
_cell.length_c   1.000
_cell.angle_alpha   90.00
_cell.angle_beta   90.00
_cell.angle_gamma   90.00
#
_symmetry.space_group_name_H-M   'P 1'
#
loop_
_entity.id
_entity.type
_entity.pdbx_description
1 polymer ?
#
loop_
_entity_poly.entity_id
_entity_poly.type
_entity_poly.pdbx_seq_one_letter_code
_entity_poly.pdbx_strand_id
1 'polypeptide(L)'
;MKGSILAMNKNKIVLASFVVLTVVTSLSACRDKESRGLEYARNMYDNIAYKPNRANKNFADGLTNQTPPPNTDPIGFVKYEYANTKEGYEAAGLNLKNPLPKSPQNLLSGKHYFTVFCAPCHGDQGDGKGHLVQIEKFTGVPAYHGDAASSRGGLMKDLSEGKIYHTIMYGLNNMGSHASQLTPDQRWKVVMYVQQLQQIQ
;
A
#
# COMPACT_ATOMS: atom_id res chain seq x y z
N MET A 1 -36.51 -65.02 5.36
CA MET A 1 -36.70 -63.80 6.20
C MET A 1 -37.32 -62.73 5.32
N LYS A 2 -38.64 -62.46 5.46
CA LYS A 2 -39.37 -61.45 4.67
C LYS A 2 -39.23 -60.12 5.43
N GLY A 3 -38.54 -59.16 4.83
CA GLY A 3 -38.44 -57.81 5.35
C GLY A 3 -39.79 -57.10 5.29
N SER A 4 -40.33 -56.76 6.46
CA SER A 4 -41.53 -55.95 6.61
C SER A 4 -41.22 -54.53 6.14
N ILE A 5 -41.70 -54.18 4.97
CA ILE A 5 -41.69 -52.78 4.49
C ILE A 5 -42.79 -52.10 5.31
N LEU A 6 -42.40 -51.30 6.30
CA LEU A 6 -43.31 -50.45 7.07
C LEU A 6 -44.08 -49.55 6.12
N ALA A 7 -45.38 -49.81 5.96
CA ALA A 7 -46.31 -48.95 5.23
C ALA A 7 -46.40 -47.61 5.96
N MET A 8 -45.62 -46.63 5.53
CA MET A 8 -45.65 -45.27 6.07
C MET A 8 -46.99 -44.62 5.69
N ASN A 9 -47.69 -44.12 6.71
CA ASN A 9 -48.95 -43.38 6.53
C ASN A 9 -48.75 -42.18 5.61
N LYS A 10 -49.61 -42.00 4.62
CA LYS A 10 -49.55 -40.91 3.61
C LYS A 10 -49.31 -39.53 4.23
N ASN A 11 -49.92 -39.27 5.40
CA ASN A 11 -49.71 -37.99 6.14
C ASN A 11 -48.27 -37.82 6.68
N LYS A 12 -47.64 -38.92 7.08
CA LYS A 12 -46.23 -38.88 7.53
C LYS A 12 -45.27 -38.67 6.36
N ILE A 13 -45.59 -39.22 5.18
CA ILE A 13 -44.79 -38.99 3.97
C ILE A 13 -44.90 -37.53 3.55
N VAL A 14 -46.09 -36.95 3.53
CA VAL A 14 -46.30 -35.53 3.18
C VAL A 14 -45.59 -34.61 4.19
N LEU A 15 -45.67 -34.91 5.48
CA LEU A 15 -44.99 -34.13 6.48
C LEU A 15 -43.45 -34.22 6.34
N ALA A 16 -42.92 -35.41 6.11
CA ALA A 16 -41.51 -35.61 5.88
C ALA A 16 -41.00 -34.85 4.63
N SER A 17 -41.77 -34.92 3.53
CA SER A 17 -41.44 -34.17 2.30
C SER A 17 -41.47 -32.67 2.50
N PHE A 18 -42.39 -32.14 3.29
CA PHE A 18 -42.46 -30.72 3.62
C PHE A 18 -41.27 -30.29 4.49
N VAL A 19 -40.86 -31.08 5.47
CA VAL A 19 -39.68 -30.82 6.29
C VAL A 19 -38.42 -30.85 5.45
N VAL A 20 -38.25 -31.82 4.57
CA VAL A 20 -37.08 -31.87 3.67
C VAL A 20 -37.06 -30.66 2.74
N LEU A 21 -38.18 -30.25 2.17
CA LEU A 21 -38.27 -29.07 1.32
C LEU A 21 -37.89 -27.78 2.07
N THR A 22 -38.39 -27.61 3.29
CA THR A 22 -38.02 -26.42 4.13
C THR A 22 -36.54 -26.42 4.51
N VAL A 23 -35.95 -27.56 4.80
CA VAL A 23 -34.50 -27.67 5.09
C VAL A 23 -33.69 -27.33 3.86
N VAL A 24 -34.05 -27.86 2.68
CA VAL A 24 -33.32 -27.56 1.43
C VAL A 24 -33.42 -26.07 1.06
N THR A 25 -34.60 -25.47 1.22
CA THR A 25 -34.76 -24.02 0.95
C THR A 25 -34.00 -23.14 1.95
N SER A 26 -33.95 -23.51 3.23
CA SER A 26 -33.18 -22.76 4.24
C SER A 26 -31.67 -22.87 4.04
N LEU A 27 -31.16 -24.01 3.60
CA LEU A 27 -29.75 -24.19 3.26
C LEU A 27 -29.33 -23.40 2.03
N SER A 28 -30.25 -23.14 1.10
CA SER A 28 -30.00 -22.34 -0.11
C SER A 28 -30.00 -20.83 0.17
N ALA A 29 -30.49 -20.36 1.32
CA ALA A 29 -30.59 -18.96 1.68
C ALA A 29 -29.26 -18.34 2.15
N CYS A 30 -28.28 -19.16 2.55
CA CYS A 30 -26.94 -18.70 2.94
C CYS A 30 -26.08 -18.42 1.69
N ARG A 31 -26.46 -17.43 0.90
CA ARG A 31 -25.62 -16.96 -0.21
C ARG A 31 -24.62 -15.92 0.30
N ASP A 32 -23.34 -16.15 0.07
CA ASP A 32 -22.31 -15.15 0.27
C ASP A 32 -22.58 -13.94 -0.61
N LYS A 33 -22.75 -12.77 -0.02
CA LYS A 33 -23.05 -11.51 -0.73
C LYS A 33 -21.87 -11.04 -1.58
N GLU A 34 -20.66 -11.46 -1.24
CA GLU A 34 -19.44 -11.19 -2.00
C GLU A 34 -19.23 -12.15 -3.16
N SER A 35 -19.98 -13.27 -3.19
CA SER A 35 -19.92 -14.24 -4.28
C SER A 35 -20.78 -13.78 -5.45
N ARG A 36 -20.20 -13.77 -6.65
CA ARG A 36 -20.89 -13.47 -7.91
C ARG A 36 -21.96 -14.50 -8.28
N GLY A 37 -21.99 -15.65 -7.58
CA GLY A 37 -22.92 -16.74 -7.85
C GLY A 37 -22.57 -17.54 -9.11
N LEU A 38 -23.49 -18.41 -9.50
CA LEU A 38 -23.38 -19.23 -10.70
C LEU A 38 -24.00 -18.47 -11.89
N GLU A 39 -23.23 -18.30 -12.95
CA GLU A 39 -23.65 -17.67 -14.19
C GLU A 39 -23.42 -18.65 -15.35
N TYR A 40 -24.42 -18.82 -16.21
CA TYR A 40 -24.38 -19.77 -17.31
C TYR A 40 -23.30 -19.44 -18.35
N ALA A 41 -23.13 -18.16 -18.67
CA ALA A 41 -22.11 -17.67 -19.58
C ALA A 41 -21.33 -16.57 -18.91
N ARG A 42 -20.16 -16.90 -18.35
CA ARG A 42 -19.25 -15.95 -17.71
C ARG A 42 -18.52 -15.12 -18.76
N ASN A 43 -19.15 -14.04 -19.19
CA ASN A 43 -18.53 -13.15 -20.14
C ASN A 43 -17.55 -12.23 -19.43
N MET A 44 -16.26 -12.27 -19.78
CA MET A 44 -15.17 -11.41 -19.27
C MET A 44 -14.88 -11.47 -17.76
N TYR A 45 -15.41 -12.42 -17.01
CA TYR A 45 -15.08 -12.60 -15.58
C TYR A 45 -13.64 -13.06 -15.38
N ASP A 46 -13.21 -14.03 -16.18
CA ASP A 46 -11.85 -14.53 -16.14
C ASP A 46 -11.04 -13.90 -17.26
N ASN A 47 -10.17 -12.98 -16.88
CA ASN A 47 -9.28 -12.37 -17.84
C ASN A 47 -8.17 -13.34 -18.25
N ILE A 48 -8.10 -13.68 -19.55
CA ILE A 48 -7.08 -14.57 -20.12
C ILE A 48 -5.71 -13.91 -20.09
N ALA A 49 -5.65 -12.58 -20.21
CA ALA A 49 -4.40 -11.83 -20.15
C ALA A 49 -3.79 -11.86 -18.76
N TYR A 50 -2.47 -11.95 -18.69
CA TYR A 50 -1.73 -11.85 -17.44
C TYR A 50 -1.88 -10.47 -16.85
N LYS A 51 -2.21 -10.40 -15.57
CA LYS A 51 -2.30 -9.14 -14.81
C LYS A 51 -1.29 -9.15 -13.67
N PRO A 52 -0.59 -8.02 -13.42
CA PRO A 52 0.28 -7.89 -12.27
C PRO A 52 -0.44 -8.30 -10.97
N ASN A 53 0.31 -8.88 -10.03
CA ASN A 53 -0.18 -9.28 -8.70
C ASN A 53 -1.31 -10.34 -8.71
N ARG A 54 -1.56 -11.01 -9.84
CA ARG A 54 -2.52 -12.12 -9.91
C ARG A 54 -1.79 -13.46 -9.86
N ALA A 55 -2.43 -14.46 -9.23
CA ALA A 55 -1.95 -15.83 -9.31
C ALA A 55 -1.95 -16.34 -10.76
N ASN A 56 -0.89 -17.05 -11.14
CA ASN A 56 -0.71 -17.59 -12.48
C ASN A 56 -0.13 -19.01 -12.42
N LYS A 57 -0.93 -19.99 -12.78
CA LYS A 57 -0.56 -21.40 -12.77
C LYS A 57 0.48 -21.80 -13.82
N ASN A 58 0.79 -20.93 -14.77
CA ASN A 58 1.77 -21.18 -15.81
C ASN A 58 3.23 -20.92 -15.36
N PHE A 59 3.41 -20.30 -14.20
CA PHE A 59 4.72 -20.08 -13.61
C PHE A 59 4.92 -20.97 -12.38
N ALA A 60 6.16 -21.43 -12.18
CA ALA A 60 6.49 -22.37 -11.11
C ALA A 60 6.23 -21.82 -9.70
N ASP A 61 6.39 -20.52 -9.51
CA ASP A 61 6.11 -19.79 -8.26
C ASP A 61 4.64 -19.41 -8.08
N GLY A 62 3.80 -19.67 -9.08
CA GLY A 62 2.39 -19.32 -9.07
C GLY A 62 2.10 -17.82 -9.19
N LEU A 63 3.09 -16.98 -9.45
CA LEU A 63 2.97 -15.52 -9.50
C LEU A 63 3.09 -14.98 -10.93
N THR A 64 2.27 -13.99 -11.28
CA THR A 64 2.41 -13.30 -12.57
C THR A 64 3.63 -12.38 -12.60
N ASN A 65 3.94 -11.73 -11.48
CA ASN A 65 5.13 -10.89 -11.36
C ASN A 65 6.35 -11.78 -11.13
N GLN A 66 7.15 -11.91 -12.17
CA GLN A 66 8.39 -12.70 -12.11
C GLN A 66 9.55 -11.83 -11.64
N THR A 67 10.46 -12.45 -10.90
CA THR A 67 11.74 -11.81 -10.54
C THR A 67 12.52 -11.50 -11.82
N PRO A 68 13.02 -10.28 -12.02
CA PRO A 68 13.87 -9.95 -13.16
C PRO A 68 15.11 -10.85 -13.22
N PRO A 69 15.66 -11.11 -14.41
CA PRO A 69 16.91 -11.84 -14.53
C PRO A 69 18.04 -11.20 -13.73
N PRO A 70 18.97 -11.97 -13.18
CA PRO A 70 20.11 -11.42 -12.43
C PRO A 70 20.89 -10.40 -13.27
N ASN A 71 21.43 -9.37 -12.64
CA ASN A 71 22.26 -8.32 -13.26
C ASN A 71 21.52 -7.51 -14.35
N THR A 72 20.21 -7.35 -14.21
CA THR A 72 19.41 -6.47 -15.09
C THR A 72 18.80 -5.33 -14.30
N ASP A 73 18.84 -4.13 -14.87
CA ASP A 73 18.15 -2.96 -14.36
C ASP A 73 17.02 -2.55 -15.33
N PRO A 74 15.86 -2.12 -14.82
CA PRO A 74 14.78 -1.63 -15.70
C PRO A 74 15.20 -0.33 -16.39
N ILE A 75 14.65 -0.09 -17.58
CA ILE A 75 14.88 1.17 -18.32
C ILE A 75 14.43 2.34 -17.44
N GLY A 76 15.31 3.34 -17.29
CA GLY A 76 15.06 4.51 -16.46
C GLY A 76 15.39 4.32 -14.96
N PHE A 77 15.96 3.17 -14.59
CA PHE A 77 16.46 2.98 -13.23
C PHE A 77 17.65 3.91 -12.98
N VAL A 78 17.57 4.66 -11.88
CA VAL A 78 18.66 5.50 -11.38
C VAL A 78 19.16 4.89 -10.08
N LYS A 79 20.39 4.37 -10.11
CA LYS A 79 21.02 3.80 -8.92
C LYS A 79 21.19 4.87 -7.84
N TYR A 80 20.82 4.50 -6.62
CA TYR A 80 21.08 5.32 -5.46
C TYR A 80 22.35 4.83 -4.75
N GLU A 81 23.37 5.68 -4.65
CA GLU A 81 24.72 5.29 -4.27
C GLU A 81 24.96 5.20 -2.76
N TYR A 82 24.08 5.82 -1.95
CA TYR A 82 24.24 5.84 -0.49
C TYR A 82 23.57 4.60 0.12
N ALA A 83 24.33 3.83 0.89
CA ALA A 83 23.82 2.63 1.56
C ALA A 83 22.82 2.98 2.68
N ASN A 84 21.95 2.02 3.03
CA ASN A 84 21.02 2.18 4.16
C ASN A 84 21.72 1.94 5.50
N THR A 85 22.68 2.82 5.81
CA THR A 85 23.45 2.85 7.06
C THR A 85 23.45 4.26 7.64
N LYS A 86 23.90 4.40 8.88
CA LYS A 86 24.06 5.72 9.51
C LYS A 86 25.05 6.58 8.73
N GLU A 87 26.16 5.97 8.31
CA GLU A 87 27.21 6.63 7.53
C GLU A 87 26.69 7.07 6.15
N GLY A 88 25.90 6.22 5.49
CA GLY A 88 25.24 6.54 4.22
C GLY A 88 24.24 7.67 4.34
N TYR A 89 23.48 7.72 5.44
CA TYR A 89 22.56 8.82 5.75
C TYR A 89 23.29 10.16 5.96
N GLU A 90 24.38 10.15 6.74
CA GLU A 90 25.17 11.37 6.97
C GLU A 90 25.87 11.82 5.66
N ALA A 91 26.44 10.89 4.90
CA ALA A 91 27.04 11.19 3.61
C ALA A 91 26.05 11.75 2.59
N ALA A 92 24.84 11.18 2.53
CA ALA A 92 23.75 11.73 1.73
C ALA A 92 23.37 13.15 2.20
N GLY A 93 23.31 13.37 3.51
CA GLY A 93 23.02 14.68 4.09
C GLY A 93 24.01 15.77 3.73
N LEU A 94 25.28 15.41 3.58
CA LEU A 94 26.37 16.34 3.23
C LEU A 94 26.47 16.58 1.72
N ASN A 95 26.41 15.53 0.92
CA ASN A 95 26.81 15.56 -0.49
C ASN A 95 25.64 15.60 -1.46
N LEU A 96 24.50 15.00 -1.09
CA LEU A 96 23.39 14.85 -2.01
C LEU A 96 22.57 16.14 -2.08
N LYS A 97 22.51 16.74 -3.27
CA LYS A 97 21.80 17.98 -3.55
C LYS A 97 20.69 17.77 -4.56
N ASN A 98 19.63 18.56 -4.44
CA ASN A 98 18.52 18.52 -5.36
C ASN A 98 18.95 19.01 -6.75
N PRO A 99 18.91 18.20 -7.80
CA PRO A 99 19.30 18.62 -9.15
C PRO A 99 18.22 19.48 -9.84
N LEU A 100 17.00 19.52 -9.30
CA LEU A 100 15.88 20.22 -9.92
C LEU A 100 15.87 21.71 -9.50
N PRO A 101 15.54 22.63 -10.41
CA PRO A 101 15.42 24.03 -10.07
C PRO A 101 14.23 24.26 -9.13
N LYS A 102 14.42 25.14 -8.13
CA LYS A 102 13.35 25.55 -7.21
C LYS A 102 12.38 26.48 -7.95
N SER A 103 11.40 25.90 -8.65
CA SER A 103 10.36 26.62 -9.38
C SER A 103 8.99 26.44 -8.73
N PRO A 104 8.06 27.39 -8.93
CA PRO A 104 6.68 27.24 -8.45
C PRO A 104 6.00 25.97 -8.95
N GLN A 105 6.29 25.57 -10.20
CA GLN A 105 5.76 24.35 -10.82
C GLN A 105 6.25 23.08 -10.12
N ASN A 106 7.55 23.00 -9.82
CA ASN A 106 8.12 21.86 -9.11
C ASN A 106 7.61 21.80 -7.67
N LEU A 107 7.44 22.94 -7.03
CA LEU A 107 6.89 23.02 -5.68
C LEU A 107 5.42 22.59 -5.61
N LEU A 108 4.60 23.03 -6.59
CA LEU A 108 3.20 22.61 -6.69
C LEU A 108 3.10 21.08 -6.92
N SER A 109 3.94 20.55 -7.81
CA SER A 109 4.02 19.09 -8.01
C SER A 109 4.48 18.36 -6.74
N GLY A 110 5.46 18.92 -6.03
CA GLY A 110 5.93 18.38 -4.74
C GLY A 110 4.82 18.35 -3.70
N LYS A 111 4.04 19.42 -3.57
CA LYS A 111 2.84 19.47 -2.73
C LYS A 111 1.85 18.36 -3.10
N HIS A 112 1.57 18.18 -4.40
CA HIS A 112 0.65 17.13 -4.85
C HIS A 112 1.12 15.74 -4.40
N TYR A 113 2.38 15.37 -4.66
CA TYR A 113 2.91 14.07 -4.23
C TYR A 113 2.97 13.93 -2.71
N PHE A 114 3.32 14.99 -1.99
CA PHE A 114 3.29 15.01 -0.54
C PHE A 114 1.89 14.75 0.01
N THR A 115 0.87 15.40 -0.52
CA THR A 115 -0.53 15.22 -0.10
C THR A 115 -0.99 13.77 -0.31
N VAL A 116 -0.59 13.14 -1.42
CA VAL A 116 -0.99 11.76 -1.73
C VAL A 116 -0.26 10.73 -0.86
N PHE A 117 1.07 10.86 -0.71
CA PHE A 117 1.91 9.80 -0.13
C PHE A 117 2.34 10.07 1.32
N CYS A 118 2.42 11.31 1.74
CA CYS A 118 3.04 11.69 3.01
C CYS A 118 2.02 12.25 4.02
N ALA A 119 1.09 13.11 3.56
CA ALA A 119 0.11 13.77 4.41
C ALA A 119 -0.80 12.84 5.21
N PRO A 120 -1.15 11.62 4.76
CA PRO A 120 -1.92 10.70 5.59
C PRO A 120 -1.31 10.44 6.98
N CYS A 121 0.02 10.47 7.10
CA CYS A 121 0.74 10.37 8.37
C CYS A 121 1.23 11.73 8.88
N HIS A 122 1.84 12.54 7.99
CA HIS A 122 2.53 13.78 8.38
C HIS A 122 1.62 15.01 8.51
N GLY A 123 0.34 14.92 8.07
CA GLY A 123 -0.57 16.06 8.00
C GLY A 123 -0.28 16.98 6.80
N ASP A 124 -1.28 17.72 6.34
CA ASP A 124 -1.14 18.62 5.18
C ASP A 124 -0.16 19.77 5.43
N GLN A 125 -0.02 20.18 6.69
CA GLN A 125 0.91 21.22 7.12
C GLN A 125 2.25 20.64 7.65
N GLY A 126 2.41 19.32 7.62
CA GLY A 126 3.60 18.66 8.13
C GLY A 126 3.73 18.71 9.67
N ASP A 127 2.60 18.80 10.36
CA ASP A 127 2.49 18.89 11.82
C ASP A 127 2.52 17.53 12.54
N GLY A 128 2.65 16.44 11.78
CA GLY A 128 2.64 15.08 12.32
C GLY A 128 1.27 14.59 12.75
N LYS A 129 0.17 15.29 12.40
CA LYS A 129 -1.21 14.99 12.79
C LYS A 129 -2.06 14.52 11.61
N GLY A 130 -1.48 13.73 10.72
CA GLY A 130 -2.21 13.12 9.62
C GLY A 130 -3.34 12.20 10.08
N HIS A 131 -4.27 11.91 9.18
CA HIS A 131 -5.45 11.10 9.49
C HIS A 131 -5.10 9.76 10.16
N LEU A 132 -4.06 9.07 9.69
CA LEU A 132 -3.65 7.78 10.27
C LEU A 132 -3.09 7.91 11.70
N VAL A 133 -2.58 9.08 12.06
CA VAL A 133 -2.16 9.38 13.44
C VAL A 133 -3.38 9.69 14.31
N GLN A 134 -4.35 10.45 13.78
CA GLN A 134 -5.58 10.79 14.52
C GLN A 134 -6.43 9.56 14.87
N ILE A 135 -6.45 8.55 14.01
CA ILE A 135 -7.13 7.26 14.28
C ILE A 135 -6.23 6.23 14.98
N GLU A 136 -5.09 6.66 15.52
CA GLU A 136 -4.15 5.85 16.31
C GLU A 136 -3.58 4.62 15.57
N LYS A 137 -3.58 4.62 14.23
CA LYS A 137 -2.94 3.56 13.43
C LYS A 137 -1.43 3.72 13.37
N PHE A 138 -0.94 4.95 13.48
CA PHE A 138 0.49 5.28 13.58
C PHE A 138 0.70 6.27 14.72
N THR A 139 1.83 6.16 15.40
CA THR A 139 2.22 7.04 16.50
C THR A 139 3.62 7.56 16.28
N GLY A 140 3.95 8.70 16.93
CA GLY A 140 5.30 9.22 16.94
C GLY A 140 5.75 9.83 15.61
N VAL A 141 4.84 10.33 14.78
CA VAL A 141 5.17 11.08 13.57
C VAL A 141 5.55 12.51 13.96
N PRO A 142 6.82 12.94 13.77
CA PRO A 142 7.25 14.26 14.18
C PRO A 142 6.74 15.34 13.21
N ALA A 143 6.51 16.55 13.73
CA ALA A 143 6.29 17.72 12.90
C ALA A 143 7.59 18.12 12.17
N TYR A 144 7.49 18.65 10.95
CA TYR A 144 8.67 19.16 10.22
C TYR A 144 9.15 20.51 10.74
N HIS A 145 8.29 21.28 11.39
CA HIS A 145 8.58 22.61 11.94
C HIS A 145 8.65 22.59 13.48
N GLY A 146 8.99 23.75 14.06
CA GLY A 146 9.17 23.88 15.49
C GLY A 146 10.40 23.13 16.01
N ASP A 147 10.36 22.67 17.25
CA ASP A 147 11.46 22.01 17.94
C ASP A 147 11.30 20.48 18.02
N ALA A 148 10.57 19.91 17.08
CA ALA A 148 10.40 18.46 17.00
C ALA A 148 11.73 17.76 16.73
N ALA A 149 12.08 16.78 17.59
CA ALA A 149 13.31 16.02 17.45
C ALA A 149 13.20 14.99 16.32
N SER A 150 14.30 14.84 15.56
CA SER A 150 14.47 13.74 14.63
C SER A 150 14.92 12.48 15.38
N SER A 151 14.40 11.32 15.01
CA SER A 151 14.82 10.04 15.60
C SER A 151 16.28 9.65 15.28
N ARG A 152 16.92 10.35 14.33
CA ARG A 152 18.36 10.18 14.00
C ARG A 152 19.24 11.29 14.57
N GLY A 153 18.71 12.11 15.47
CA GLY A 153 19.38 13.23 16.11
C GLY A 153 19.14 14.56 15.39
N GLY A 154 19.26 15.66 16.15
CA GLY A 154 18.94 17.01 15.68
C GLY A 154 17.43 17.30 15.62
N LEU A 155 17.08 18.43 15.04
CA LEU A 155 15.69 18.85 14.87
C LEU A 155 15.18 18.53 13.46
N MET A 156 13.89 18.29 13.32
CA MET A 156 13.25 18.01 12.04
C MET A 156 13.37 19.20 11.08
N LYS A 157 13.29 20.41 11.59
CA LYS A 157 13.43 21.66 10.79
C LYS A 157 14.83 21.83 10.17
N ASP A 158 15.86 21.18 10.74
CA ASP A 158 17.25 21.32 10.31
C ASP A 158 17.72 20.18 9.40
N LEU A 159 16.83 19.26 9.04
CA LEU A 159 17.18 18.16 8.14
C LEU A 159 17.50 18.68 6.74
N SER A 160 18.70 18.32 6.26
CA SER A 160 19.12 18.65 4.90
C SER A 160 18.32 17.87 3.84
N GLU A 161 18.29 18.40 2.63
CA GLU A 161 17.60 17.78 1.49
C GLU A 161 18.05 16.34 1.22
N GLY A 162 19.34 16.06 1.36
CA GLY A 162 19.88 14.71 1.21
C GLY A 162 19.41 13.76 2.30
N LYS A 163 19.29 14.22 3.56
CA LYS A 163 18.75 13.42 4.66
C LYS A 163 17.27 13.08 4.45
N ILE A 164 16.49 14.07 4.00
CA ILE A 164 15.06 13.85 3.67
C ILE A 164 14.93 12.84 2.52
N TYR A 165 15.70 13.02 1.44
CA TYR A 165 15.69 12.13 0.29
C TYR A 165 16.07 10.70 0.67
N HIS A 166 17.13 10.52 1.46
CA HIS A 166 17.57 9.21 1.97
C HIS A 166 16.48 8.51 2.79
N THR A 167 15.76 9.29 3.62
CA THR A 167 14.63 8.74 4.40
C THR A 167 13.47 8.32 3.52
N ILE A 168 13.16 9.06 2.45
CA ILE A 168 12.15 8.66 1.46
C ILE A 168 12.56 7.38 0.72
N MET A 169 13.88 7.22 0.44
CA MET A 169 14.41 6.04 -0.23
C MET A 169 14.26 4.76 0.59
N TYR A 170 14.66 4.79 1.84
CA TYR A 170 14.76 3.57 2.65
C TYR A 170 13.68 3.42 3.72
N GLY A 171 12.98 4.52 4.03
CA GLY A 171 12.12 4.56 5.19
C GLY A 171 12.88 4.79 6.49
N LEU A 172 12.15 4.89 7.59
CA LEU A 172 12.69 5.05 8.94
C LEU A 172 11.68 4.61 9.98
N ASN A 173 12.04 3.66 10.84
CA ASN A 173 11.15 3.11 11.87
C ASN A 173 9.85 2.56 11.21
N ASN A 174 8.70 3.14 11.58
CA ASN A 174 7.39 2.77 11.02
C ASN A 174 7.14 3.34 9.61
N MET A 175 7.96 4.26 9.14
CA MET A 175 7.85 4.81 7.79
C MET A 175 8.46 3.84 6.77
N GLY A 176 7.65 3.31 5.87
CA GLY A 176 8.13 2.46 4.78
C GLY A 176 8.91 3.23 3.71
N SER A 177 9.67 2.51 2.89
CA SER A 177 10.31 3.05 1.69
C SER A 177 9.27 3.51 0.66
N HIS A 178 9.48 4.67 0.06
CA HIS A 178 8.68 5.18 -1.06
C HIS A 178 9.44 5.14 -2.40
N ALA A 179 10.55 4.39 -2.44
CA ALA A 179 11.39 4.29 -3.64
C ALA A 179 10.67 3.67 -4.83
N SER A 180 9.74 2.74 -4.59
CA SER A 180 8.96 2.07 -5.64
C SER A 180 7.73 2.86 -6.11
N GLN A 181 7.22 3.79 -5.30
CA GLN A 181 6.01 4.57 -5.60
C GLN A 181 6.32 5.89 -6.28
N LEU A 182 7.50 6.45 -6.04
CA LEU A 182 7.92 7.76 -6.53
C LEU A 182 9.17 7.64 -7.41
N THR A 183 9.16 8.27 -8.56
CA THR A 183 10.37 8.43 -9.38
C THR A 183 11.41 9.33 -8.67
N PRO A 184 12.69 9.29 -9.05
CA PRO A 184 13.71 10.16 -8.48
C PRO A 184 13.32 11.65 -8.51
N ASP A 185 12.78 12.14 -9.62
CA ASP A 185 12.32 13.53 -9.76
C ASP A 185 11.16 13.85 -8.82
N GLN A 186 10.21 12.94 -8.70
CA GLN A 186 9.07 13.11 -7.79
C GLN A 186 9.53 13.18 -6.33
N ARG A 187 10.48 12.33 -5.92
CA ARG A 187 11.10 12.39 -4.59
C ARG A 187 11.76 13.74 -4.34
N TRP A 188 12.51 14.27 -5.30
CA TRP A 188 13.13 15.59 -5.18
C TRP A 188 12.10 16.72 -5.07
N LYS A 189 11.00 16.63 -5.80
CA LYS A 189 9.89 17.59 -5.66
C LYS A 189 9.24 17.53 -4.29
N VAL A 190 9.05 16.32 -3.71
CA VAL A 190 8.58 16.15 -2.33
C VAL A 190 9.57 16.76 -1.33
N VAL A 191 10.87 16.51 -1.48
CA VAL A 191 11.92 17.13 -0.63
C VAL A 191 11.81 18.64 -0.64
N MET A 192 11.63 19.24 -1.82
CA MET A 192 11.46 20.68 -1.99
C MET A 192 10.26 21.23 -1.20
N TYR A 193 9.15 20.51 -1.22
CA TYR A 193 7.96 20.89 -0.47
C TYR A 193 8.14 20.69 1.04
N VAL A 194 8.77 19.59 1.47
CA VAL A 194 9.11 19.39 2.90
C VAL A 194 10.00 20.50 3.43
N GLN A 195 11.00 20.95 2.66
CA GLN A 195 11.82 22.11 3.03
C GLN A 195 11.01 23.41 3.19
N GLN A 196 9.92 23.57 2.45
CA GLN A 196 9.00 24.68 2.66
C GLN A 196 8.22 24.53 3.98
N LEU A 197 7.78 23.30 4.30
CA LEU A 197 7.06 23.01 5.55
C LEU A 197 7.97 23.20 6.78
N GLN A 198 9.27 22.95 6.67
CA GLN A 198 10.24 23.21 7.74
C GLN A 198 10.33 24.70 8.14
N GLN A 199 9.93 25.62 7.24
CA GLN A 199 10.01 27.06 7.46
C GLN A 199 8.72 27.67 8.04
N ILE A 200 7.68 26.86 8.27
CA ILE A 200 6.46 27.30 8.93
C ILE A 200 6.77 27.63 10.41
N GLN A 201 6.38 28.81 10.85
CA GLN A 201 6.54 29.30 12.23
C GLN A 201 5.30 28.95 13.06
#